data_a98d00b03cf9848b924796f9bb07e345
#
_entry.id   a98d00b03cf9848b924796f9bb07e345
#
_cell.length_a   1.000
_cell.length_b   1.000
_cell.length_c   1.000
_cell.angle_alpha   90.00
_cell.angle_beta   90.00
_cell.angle_gamma   90.00
#
_symmetry.space_group_name_H-M   'P 1'
#
loop_
_entity.id
_entity.type
_entity.pdbx_description
1 polymer ?
#
loop_
_entity_poly.entity_id
_entity_poly.type
_entity_poly.pdbx_seq_one_letter_code
_entity_poly.pdbx_strand_id
1 'polypeptide(L)'
;MTTVYDKSGNEIELCTNNDFNIITLYTGEYHGDEILNIGYSIDNFSHLILTTEETNPKVLVAHVIPTHLMLTDNPYKIALYEECYLYLYRRTSNAIWVGNLSSITNGYINKVYGVKKP
;
A
#
# COMPACT_ATOMS: atom_id res chain seq x y z
N MET A 1 -12.36 -22.81 -3.27
CA MET A 1 -13.33 -21.70 -3.03
C MET A 1 -14.60 -22.28 -2.42
N THR A 2 -15.12 -21.63 -1.41
CA THR A 2 -16.36 -22.05 -0.77
C THR A 2 -17.55 -21.44 -1.54
N THR A 3 -18.52 -22.28 -1.90
CA THR A 3 -19.72 -21.81 -2.57
C THR A 3 -20.84 -21.64 -1.55
N VAL A 4 -21.51 -20.50 -1.61
CA VAL A 4 -22.65 -20.15 -0.78
C VAL A 4 -23.83 -19.79 -1.68
N TYR A 5 -25.04 -20.07 -1.24
CA TYR A 5 -26.26 -19.78 -2.00
C TYR A 5 -27.10 -18.74 -1.26
N ASP A 6 -27.73 -17.86 -2.01
CA ASP A 6 -28.66 -16.89 -1.46
C ASP A 6 -30.04 -17.53 -1.17
N LYS A 7 -31.00 -16.75 -0.70
CA LYS A 7 -32.33 -17.21 -0.36
C LYS A 7 -33.12 -17.77 -1.57
N SER A 8 -32.73 -17.34 -2.75
CA SER A 8 -33.37 -17.77 -4.00
C SER A 8 -32.68 -18.98 -4.62
N GLY A 9 -31.61 -19.48 -3.98
CA GLY A 9 -30.84 -20.62 -4.47
C GLY A 9 -29.79 -20.25 -5.50
N ASN A 10 -29.51 -18.95 -5.70
CA ASN A 10 -28.46 -18.50 -6.60
C ASN A 10 -27.10 -18.61 -5.92
N GLU A 11 -26.11 -19.05 -6.67
CA GLU A 11 -24.76 -19.17 -6.20
C GLU A 11 -24.16 -17.78 -5.92
N ILE A 12 -23.56 -17.63 -4.73
CA ILE A 12 -22.80 -16.44 -4.36
C ILE A 12 -21.34 -16.87 -4.22
N GLU A 13 -20.47 -16.22 -4.99
CA GLU A 13 -19.04 -16.40 -4.84
C GLU A 13 -18.54 -15.70 -3.58
N LEU A 14 -17.91 -16.45 -2.69
CA LEU A 14 -17.19 -15.85 -1.57
C LEU A 14 -15.83 -15.38 -2.03
N CYS A 15 -15.43 -14.21 -1.53
CA CYS A 15 -14.12 -13.67 -1.84
C CYS A 15 -13.02 -14.58 -1.31
N THR A 16 -12.11 -14.94 -2.20
CA THR A 16 -10.80 -15.51 -1.85
C THR A 16 -9.79 -14.39 -1.82
N ASN A 17 -8.52 -14.68 -1.49
CA ASN A 17 -7.46 -13.67 -1.52
C ASN A 17 -7.33 -13.00 -2.91
N ASN A 18 -7.65 -13.70 -3.98
CA ASN A 18 -7.64 -13.16 -5.34
C ASN A 18 -8.88 -12.31 -5.62
N ASP A 19 -9.99 -12.58 -4.92
CA ASP A 19 -11.26 -11.92 -5.13
C ASP A 19 -11.39 -10.62 -4.30
N PHE A 20 -10.49 -10.39 -3.35
CA PHE A 20 -10.47 -9.15 -2.57
C PHE A 20 -10.00 -7.94 -3.37
N ASN A 21 -9.69 -8.11 -4.64
CA ASN A 21 -9.20 -7.03 -5.48
C ASN A 21 -7.92 -6.37 -4.94
N ILE A 22 -7.15 -7.10 -4.17
CA ILE A 22 -5.86 -6.64 -3.64
C ILE A 22 -4.76 -7.42 -4.34
N ILE A 23 -3.79 -6.71 -4.88
CA ILE A 23 -2.61 -7.34 -5.47
C ILE A 23 -1.34 -6.83 -4.80
N THR A 24 -0.34 -7.69 -4.75
CA THR A 24 0.97 -7.32 -4.24
C THR A 24 1.76 -6.64 -5.35
N LEU A 25 2.17 -5.41 -5.13
CA LEU A 25 2.92 -4.62 -6.09
C LEU A 25 4.43 -4.67 -5.85
N TYR A 26 4.82 -4.83 -4.61
CA TYR A 26 6.23 -4.84 -4.21
C TYR A 26 6.42 -5.70 -2.97
N THR A 27 7.51 -6.44 -2.93
CA THR A 27 7.98 -7.17 -1.75
C THR A 27 9.49 -7.02 -1.67
N GLY A 28 10.01 -6.64 -0.52
CA GLY A 28 11.43 -6.46 -0.32
C GLY A 28 11.74 -5.60 0.88
N GLU A 29 12.84 -4.87 0.82
CA GLU A 29 13.24 -3.90 1.82
C GLU A 29 13.50 -2.56 1.13
N TYR A 30 12.53 -1.67 1.18
CA TYR A 30 12.67 -0.33 0.63
C TYR A 30 13.00 0.64 1.78
N HIS A 31 14.19 1.25 1.71
CA HIS A 31 14.68 2.12 2.77
C HIS A 31 14.46 3.62 2.51
N GLY A 32 13.75 3.95 1.44
CA GLY A 32 13.41 5.34 1.12
C GLY A 32 14.45 6.03 0.24
N ASP A 33 14.13 7.27 -0.12
CA ASP A 33 15.00 8.19 -0.86
C ASP A 33 15.43 7.70 -2.24
N GLU A 34 14.67 6.77 -2.82
CA GLU A 34 14.86 6.30 -4.19
C GLU A 34 13.51 5.96 -4.82
N ILE A 35 13.49 5.92 -6.14
CA ILE A 35 12.25 5.63 -6.87
C ILE A 35 11.91 4.14 -6.71
N LEU A 36 10.67 3.88 -6.29
CA LEU A 36 10.12 2.53 -6.24
C LEU A 36 9.12 2.36 -7.37
N ASN A 37 9.47 1.51 -8.33
CA ASN A 37 8.60 1.19 -9.45
C ASN A 37 7.66 0.07 -9.04
N ILE A 38 6.35 0.29 -9.14
CA ILE A 38 5.35 -0.69 -8.74
C ILE A 38 4.80 -1.51 -9.91
N GLY A 39 5.24 -1.21 -11.14
CA GLY A 39 4.90 -2.03 -12.31
C GLY A 39 3.49 -1.87 -12.87
N TYR A 40 2.62 -1.12 -12.19
CA TYR A 40 1.23 -0.87 -12.58
C TYR A 40 0.93 0.61 -12.44
N SER A 41 -0.02 1.11 -13.22
CA SER A 41 -0.48 2.49 -13.04
C SER A 41 -1.18 2.64 -11.70
N ILE A 42 -0.78 3.65 -10.93
CA ILE A 42 -1.40 4.00 -9.65
C ILE A 42 -2.90 4.28 -9.84
N ASP A 43 -3.27 4.81 -11.00
CA ASP A 43 -4.67 5.14 -11.31
C ASP A 43 -5.57 3.90 -11.46
N ASN A 44 -4.99 2.72 -11.56
CA ASN A 44 -5.76 1.46 -11.59
C ASN A 44 -6.29 1.06 -10.21
N PHE A 45 -5.83 1.73 -9.16
CA PHE A 45 -6.18 1.38 -7.79
C PHE A 45 -6.94 2.51 -7.10
N SER A 46 -7.86 2.13 -6.21
CA SER A 46 -8.54 3.10 -5.34
C SER A 46 -7.64 3.48 -4.16
N HIS A 47 -6.83 2.54 -3.70
CA HIS A 47 -5.93 2.73 -2.56
C HIS A 47 -4.62 1.99 -2.79
N LEU A 48 -3.56 2.52 -2.21
CA LEU A 48 -2.32 1.77 -1.98
C LEU A 48 -2.21 1.46 -0.49
N ILE A 49 -1.68 0.30 -0.17
CA ILE A 49 -1.40 -0.09 1.20
C ILE A 49 0.11 -0.30 1.30
N LEU A 50 0.76 0.49 2.15
CA LEU A 50 2.19 0.35 2.42
C LEU A 50 2.34 -0.27 3.80
N THR A 51 3.12 -1.33 3.90
CA THR A 51 3.45 -1.91 5.20
C THR A 51 4.88 -1.55 5.56
N THR A 52 5.05 -0.99 6.75
CA THR A 52 6.36 -0.67 7.31
C THR A 52 6.69 -1.65 8.41
N GLU A 53 7.94 -2.05 8.50
CA GLU A 53 8.44 -2.96 9.51
C GLU A 53 9.60 -2.32 10.24
N GLU A 54 9.56 -2.38 11.58
CA GLU A 54 10.66 -1.99 12.44
C GLU A 54 11.29 -3.26 13.03
N THR A 55 12.58 -3.25 13.20
CA THR A 55 13.30 -4.46 13.61
C THR A 55 13.49 -4.60 15.12
N ASN A 56 13.35 -3.53 15.90
CA ASN A 56 13.57 -3.58 17.34
C ASN A 56 12.65 -2.61 18.12
N PRO A 57 11.52 -3.06 18.71
CA PRO A 57 10.95 -4.40 18.52
C PRO A 57 10.41 -4.58 17.11
N LYS A 58 10.17 -5.81 16.72
CA LYS A 58 9.58 -6.07 15.40
C LYS A 58 8.11 -5.67 15.40
N VAL A 59 7.83 -4.62 14.67
CA VAL A 59 6.48 -4.07 14.56
C VAL A 59 6.13 -3.91 13.08
N LEU A 60 4.95 -4.38 12.69
CA LEU A 60 4.41 -4.21 11.36
C LEU A 60 3.23 -3.25 11.42
N VAL A 61 3.29 -2.19 10.62
CA VAL A 61 2.21 -1.20 10.54
C VAL A 61 1.78 -1.05 9.09
N ALA A 62 0.48 -1.04 8.87
CA ALA A 62 -0.09 -0.83 7.54
C ALA A 62 -0.64 0.59 7.42
N HIS A 63 -0.36 1.24 6.29
CA HIS A 63 -0.84 2.58 5.96
C HIS A 63 -1.68 2.49 4.70
N VAL A 64 -2.96 2.86 4.80
CA VAL A 64 -3.89 2.83 3.67
C VAL A 64 -4.03 4.23 3.11
N ILE A 65 -3.71 4.40 1.83
CA ILE A 65 -3.63 5.72 1.20
C ILE A 65 -4.56 5.75 0.00
N PRO A 66 -5.59 6.63 0.01
CA PRO A 66 -6.42 6.82 -1.16
C PRO A 66 -5.60 7.39 -2.32
N THR A 67 -5.64 6.74 -3.46
CA THR A 67 -4.80 7.15 -4.60
C THR A 67 -5.17 8.51 -5.17
N HIS A 68 -6.44 8.92 -5.04
CA HIS A 68 -6.87 10.22 -5.52
C HIS A 68 -6.24 11.39 -4.76
N LEU A 69 -5.67 11.14 -3.58
CA LEU A 69 -4.93 12.13 -2.81
C LEU A 69 -3.45 12.20 -3.21
N MET A 70 -2.99 11.23 -4.00
CA MET A 70 -1.59 11.16 -4.44
C MET A 70 -1.41 11.96 -5.73
N LEU A 71 -1.24 13.26 -5.60
CA LEU A 71 -1.02 14.14 -6.74
C LEU A 71 0.46 14.13 -7.12
N THR A 72 0.73 14.20 -8.42
CA THR A 72 2.10 14.24 -8.93
C THR A 72 2.86 15.44 -8.35
N ASP A 73 4.05 15.17 -7.82
CA ASP A 73 4.95 16.16 -7.21
C ASP A 73 4.42 16.86 -5.96
N ASN A 74 3.30 16.41 -5.41
CA ASN A 74 2.80 16.89 -4.13
C ASN A 74 2.96 15.81 -3.08
N PRO A 75 3.64 16.09 -1.95
CA PRO A 75 3.81 15.08 -0.92
C PRO A 75 2.50 14.78 -0.18
N TYR A 76 2.27 13.51 0.10
CA TYR A 76 1.25 13.07 1.04
C TYR A 76 1.95 12.69 2.33
N LYS A 77 1.60 13.35 3.42
CA LYS A 77 2.24 13.11 4.72
C LYS A 77 1.52 11.99 5.46
N ILE A 78 2.26 10.97 5.81
CA ILE A 78 1.76 9.85 6.62
C ILE A 78 2.27 10.05 8.03
N ALA A 79 1.38 10.40 8.96
CA ALA A 79 1.73 10.54 10.37
C ALA A 79 1.81 9.15 11.01
N LEU A 80 2.90 8.88 11.71
CA LEU A 80 3.13 7.60 12.38
C LEU A 80 2.86 7.73 13.88
N TYR A 81 3.69 8.44 14.59
CA TYR A 81 3.54 8.71 16.02
C TYR A 81 4.34 9.97 16.37
N GLU A 82 3.83 10.75 17.32
CA GLU A 82 4.46 12.00 17.75
C GLU A 82 4.91 12.87 16.58
N GLU A 83 6.22 13.12 16.45
CA GLU A 83 6.80 13.88 15.36
C GLU A 83 7.33 13.00 14.22
N CYS A 84 7.05 11.70 14.28
CA CYS A 84 7.50 10.74 13.28
C CYS A 84 6.50 10.66 12.13
N TYR A 85 6.95 10.90 10.93
CA TYR A 85 6.11 10.90 9.72
C TYR A 85 6.92 10.52 8.49
N LEU A 86 6.20 10.09 7.46
CA LEU A 86 6.76 9.81 6.15
C LEU A 86 6.17 10.76 5.12
N TYR A 87 6.94 11.05 4.07
CA TYR A 87 6.44 11.75 2.88
C TYR A 87 6.32 10.76 1.74
N LEU A 88 5.13 10.64 1.17
CA LEU A 88 4.88 9.82 -0.01
C LEU A 88 4.68 10.73 -1.22
N TYR A 89 5.46 10.49 -2.26
CA TYR A 89 5.35 11.20 -3.52
C TYR A 89 4.96 10.25 -4.63
N ARG A 90 4.04 10.68 -5.47
CA ARG A 90 3.81 10.05 -6.76
C ARG A 90 4.76 10.69 -7.76
N ARG A 91 5.71 9.93 -8.25
CA ARG A 91 6.71 10.47 -9.20
C ARG A 91 6.25 10.33 -10.64
N THR A 92 5.69 9.19 -10.98
CA THR A 92 5.14 8.91 -12.31
C THR A 92 3.83 8.15 -12.14
N SER A 93 3.22 7.76 -13.26
CA SER A 93 2.00 6.95 -13.19
C SER A 93 2.20 5.61 -12.48
N ASN A 94 3.43 5.08 -12.46
CA ASN A 94 3.72 3.75 -11.92
C ASN A 94 4.89 3.72 -10.95
N ALA A 95 5.28 4.85 -10.38
CA ALA A 95 6.40 4.92 -9.44
C ALA A 95 6.10 5.88 -8.30
N ILE A 96 6.56 5.48 -7.12
CA ILE A 96 6.47 6.28 -5.90
C ILE A 96 7.86 6.55 -5.34
N TRP A 97 7.94 7.52 -4.46
CA TRP A 97 9.14 7.84 -3.70
C TRP A 97 8.70 8.14 -2.26
N VAL A 98 9.38 7.56 -1.29
CA VAL A 98 9.04 7.77 0.11
C VAL A 98 10.24 8.37 0.82
N GLY A 99 10.03 9.50 1.46
CA GLY A 99 11.06 10.19 2.22
C GLY A 99 10.84 10.07 3.70
N ASN A 100 11.90 10.35 4.45
CA ASN A 100 11.91 10.39 5.91
C ASN A 100 11.75 9.02 6.58
N LEU A 101 12.01 7.93 5.87
CA LEU A 101 12.01 6.58 6.46
C LEU A 101 13.06 6.45 7.57
N SER A 102 14.09 7.27 7.55
CA SER A 102 15.09 7.30 8.62
C SER A 102 14.51 7.74 9.97
N SER A 103 13.31 8.35 9.99
CA SER A 103 12.62 8.67 11.24
C SER A 103 12.14 7.41 11.97
N ILE A 104 12.04 6.29 11.27
CA ILE A 104 11.69 4.99 11.84
C ILE A 104 13.00 4.25 12.12
N THR A 105 13.25 3.90 13.37
CA THR A 105 14.48 3.19 13.77
C THR A 105 14.57 1.83 13.08
N ASN A 106 15.55 1.66 12.19
CA ASN A 106 15.74 0.46 11.40
C ASN A 106 14.49 0.02 10.64
N GLY A 107 13.64 1.00 10.27
CA GLY A 107 12.39 0.72 9.57
C GLY A 107 12.58 0.67 8.06
N TYR A 108 11.72 -0.08 7.41
CA TYR A 108 11.67 -0.15 5.96
C TYR A 108 10.26 -0.53 5.50
N ILE A 109 9.96 -0.23 4.24
CA ILE A 109 8.71 -0.70 3.62
C ILE A 109 8.98 -2.10 3.09
N ASN A 110 8.24 -3.09 3.60
CA ASN A 110 8.42 -4.47 3.18
C ASN A 110 7.47 -4.88 2.07
N LYS A 111 6.29 -4.29 2.00
CA LYS A 111 5.33 -4.59 0.94
C LYS A 111 4.52 -3.35 0.55
N VAL A 112 4.12 -3.32 -0.72
CA VAL A 112 3.14 -2.38 -1.24
C VAL A 112 2.05 -3.18 -1.91
N TYR A 113 0.81 -2.91 -1.56
CA TYR A 113 -0.37 -3.53 -2.17
C TYR A 113 -1.18 -2.48 -2.90
N GLY A 114 -1.86 -2.90 -3.94
CA GLY A 114 -2.86 -2.08 -4.61
C GLY A 114 -4.24 -2.67 -4.43
N VAL A 115 -5.20 -1.81 -4.05
CA VAL A 115 -6.61 -2.17 -3.99
C VAL A 115 -7.24 -1.72 -5.29
N LYS A 116 -7.69 -2.66 -6.10
CA LYS A 116 -8.27 -2.36 -7.41
C LYS A 116 -9.58 -1.58 -7.26
N LYS A 117 -9.84 -0.72 -8.22
CA LYS A 117 -11.13 -0.03 -8.30
C LYS A 117 -12.24 -1.06 -8.56
N PRO A 118 -13.42 -0.84 -7.96
CA PRO A 118 -14.57 -1.72 -8.20
C PRO A 118 -15.04 -1.67 -9.65
#